data_9fbcab7b483bddc4cccb44f09a7cbfc7
#
_entry.id   9fbcab7b483bddc4cccb44f09a7cbfc7
#
_cell.length_a   1.000
_cell.length_b   1.000
_cell.length_c   1.000
_cell.angle_alpha   90.00
_cell.angle_beta   90.00
_cell.angle_gamma   90.00
#
_symmetry.space_group_name_H-M   'P 1'
#
loop_
_entity.id
_entity.type
_entity.pdbx_description
1 polymer ?
#
loop_
_entity_poly.entity_id
_entity_poly.type
_entity_poly.pdbx_seq_one_letter_code
_entity_poly.pdbx_strand_id
1 'polypeptide(L)'
;KQIKIAQIIISEIDNSDISPNSKDEAIKEFLKKLSKHITKGASFESFAKLHSQHPSYVNGGISDWITVNSPTTEMLDLLKDGEVSKIYSNNIGFAIAIKVDERFISDNLEKCKEKLTYLNAEQFYLNWLKELRDNADIEIYINNL
;
A
#
# COMPACT_ATOMS: atom_id res chain seq x y z
N LYS A 1 1.16 5.79 -11.80
CA LYS A 1 2.31 5.73 -10.89
C LYS A 1 1.91 5.09 -9.56
N GLN A 2 2.74 4.24 -9.03
CA GLN A 2 2.59 3.65 -7.71
C GLN A 2 3.82 3.96 -6.87
N ILE A 3 3.59 4.16 -5.59
CA ILE A 3 4.65 4.39 -4.60
C ILE A 3 4.56 3.35 -3.48
N LYS A 4 5.69 3.06 -2.89
CA LYS A 4 5.80 2.31 -1.65
C LYS A 4 6.31 3.23 -0.57
N ILE A 5 5.64 3.26 0.55
CA ILE A 5 5.98 4.12 1.68
C ILE A 5 6.24 3.31 2.93
N ALA A 6 7.03 3.86 3.83
CA ALA A 6 7.05 3.46 5.22
C ALA A 6 6.33 4.53 6.03
N GLN A 7 5.45 4.13 6.94
CA GLN A 7 4.61 5.05 7.71
C GLN A 7 4.61 4.72 9.19
N ILE A 8 4.49 5.76 10.00
CA ILE A 8 4.25 5.65 11.44
C ILE A 8 2.88 6.26 11.70
N ILE A 9 1.96 5.44 12.19
CA ILE A 9 0.58 5.86 12.49
C ILE A 9 0.36 5.79 13.99
N ILE A 10 -0.14 6.87 14.57
CA ILE A 10 -0.50 6.96 15.98
C ILE A 10 -1.97 7.35 16.07
N SER A 11 -2.78 6.49 16.65
CA SER A 11 -4.20 6.72 16.87
C SER A 11 -4.52 7.23 18.28
N GLU A 12 -3.76 6.76 19.27
CA GLU A 12 -3.99 7.09 20.67
C GLU A 12 -2.66 7.26 21.41
N ILE A 13 -2.64 8.23 22.33
CA ILE A 13 -1.61 8.35 23.34
C ILE A 13 -2.26 8.07 24.69
N ASP A 14 -1.70 7.13 25.43
CA ASP A 14 -2.11 6.80 26.80
C ASP A 14 -1.76 7.94 27.77
N ASN A 15 -2.59 8.95 27.79
CA ASN A 15 -2.60 9.98 28.86
C ASN A 15 -4.04 10.26 29.23
N SER A 16 -4.49 9.63 30.31
CA SER A 16 -5.85 9.74 30.83
C SER A 16 -6.22 11.15 31.30
N ASP A 17 -5.23 12.04 31.44
CA ASP A 17 -5.42 13.40 32.00
C ASP A 17 -5.57 14.50 30.94
N ILE A 18 -5.57 14.14 29.65
CA ILE A 18 -5.61 15.13 28.57
C ILE A 18 -7.01 15.15 27.93
N SER A 19 -7.53 16.36 27.68
CA SER A 19 -8.80 16.54 26.96
C SER A 19 -8.72 16.02 25.52
N PRO A 20 -9.83 15.61 24.89
CA PRO A 20 -9.83 15.05 23.53
C PRO A 20 -9.15 15.93 22.47
N ASN A 21 -9.32 17.26 22.56
CA ASN A 21 -8.68 18.19 21.63
C ASN A 21 -7.17 18.31 21.85
N SER A 22 -6.71 18.11 23.08
CA SER A 22 -5.29 18.13 23.43
C SER A 22 -4.59 16.81 23.06
N LYS A 23 -5.32 15.71 22.91
CA LYS A 23 -4.76 14.42 22.48
C LYS A 23 -4.25 14.50 21.04
N ASP A 24 -5.01 15.11 20.15
CA ASP A 24 -4.60 15.29 18.75
C ASP A 24 -3.36 16.18 18.63
N GLU A 25 -3.28 17.25 19.40
CA GLU A 25 -2.11 18.11 19.47
C GLU A 25 -0.88 17.39 20.05
N ALA A 26 -1.07 16.58 21.07
CA ALA A 26 -0.01 15.76 21.66
C ALA A 26 0.52 14.73 20.66
N ILE A 27 -0.34 14.09 19.89
CA ILE A 27 0.04 13.17 18.80
C ILE A 27 0.86 13.91 17.74
N LYS A 28 0.39 15.07 17.30
CA LYS A 28 1.09 15.89 16.31
C LYS A 28 2.47 16.35 16.81
N GLU A 29 2.59 16.77 18.05
CA GLU A 29 3.87 17.13 18.64
C GLU A 29 4.83 15.96 18.74
N PHE A 30 4.33 14.81 19.12
CA PHE A 30 5.11 13.57 19.17
C PHE A 30 5.62 13.19 17.79
N LEU A 31 4.76 13.23 16.76
CA LEU A 31 5.15 12.97 15.38
C LEU A 31 6.16 14.00 14.85
N LYS A 32 6.03 15.27 15.24
CA LYS A 32 7.02 16.31 14.92
C LYS A 32 8.39 16.01 15.52
N LYS A 33 8.43 15.55 16.76
CA LYS A 33 9.68 15.14 17.44
C LYS A 33 10.32 13.95 16.73
N LEU A 34 9.54 12.94 16.38
CA LEU A 34 10.00 11.80 15.62
C LEU A 34 10.56 12.22 14.25
N SER A 35 9.84 13.08 13.55
CA SER A 35 10.27 13.63 12.26
C SER A 35 11.62 14.36 12.36
N LYS A 36 11.81 15.16 13.39
CA LYS A 36 13.08 15.84 13.65
C LYS A 36 14.24 14.88 13.89
N HIS A 37 14.01 13.83 14.67
CA HIS A 37 15.03 12.80 14.94
C HIS A 37 15.37 12.01 13.68
N ILE A 38 14.39 11.66 12.87
CA ILE A 38 14.58 10.95 11.61
C ILE A 38 15.35 11.81 10.61
N THR A 39 15.02 13.08 10.51
CA THR A 39 15.74 14.05 9.66
C THR A 39 17.20 14.21 10.08
N LYS A 40 17.50 14.03 11.37
CA LYS A 40 18.87 14.06 11.90
C LYS A 40 19.66 12.74 11.72
N GLY A 41 19.06 11.73 11.11
CA GLY A 41 19.70 10.45 10.82
C GLY A 41 19.23 9.26 11.64
N ALA A 42 18.19 9.40 12.47
CA ALA A 42 17.60 8.28 13.19
C ALA A 42 16.86 7.33 12.24
N SER A 43 16.82 6.05 12.59
CA SER A 43 16.17 5.02 11.79
C SER A 43 14.64 5.11 11.84
N PHE A 44 14.01 5.35 10.69
CA PHE A 44 12.56 5.34 10.55
C PHE A 44 11.97 3.97 10.91
N GLU A 45 12.60 2.91 10.45
CA GLU A 45 12.19 1.53 10.73
C GLU A 45 12.15 1.24 12.23
N SER A 46 13.15 1.66 12.97
CA SER A 46 13.22 1.48 14.42
C SER A 46 12.08 2.22 15.12
N PHE A 47 11.79 3.44 14.74
CA PHE A 47 10.68 4.21 15.30
C PHE A 47 9.32 3.63 14.90
N ALA A 48 9.17 3.13 13.69
CA ALA A 48 7.95 2.46 13.27
C ALA A 48 7.68 1.21 14.10
N LYS A 49 8.70 0.40 14.34
CA LYS A 49 8.59 -0.80 15.19
C LYS A 49 8.26 -0.48 16.65
N LEU A 50 8.78 0.64 17.16
CA LEU A 50 8.57 1.04 18.56
C LEU A 50 7.24 1.77 18.79
N HIS A 51 6.80 2.58 17.85
CA HIS A 51 5.74 3.56 18.10
C HIS A 51 4.52 3.42 17.19
N SER A 52 4.65 2.83 16.00
CA SER A 52 3.52 2.71 15.09
C SER A 52 2.45 1.76 15.64
N GLN A 53 1.22 2.19 15.60
CA GLN A 53 0.05 1.41 16.02
C GLN A 53 -0.63 0.68 14.84
N HIS A 54 -0.10 0.86 13.64
CA HIS A 54 -0.57 0.13 12.46
C HIS A 54 0.10 -1.24 12.35
N PRO A 55 -0.61 -2.30 11.91
CA PRO A 55 -0.04 -3.65 11.79
C PRO A 55 1.25 -3.76 10.98
N SER A 56 1.52 -2.81 10.09
CA SER A 56 2.77 -2.74 9.32
C SER A 56 4.02 -2.44 10.17
N TYR A 57 3.86 -2.13 11.46
CA TYR A 57 4.98 -1.87 12.36
C TYR A 57 6.00 -3.02 12.39
N VAL A 58 5.54 -4.24 12.21
CA VAL A 58 6.38 -5.45 12.18
C VAL A 58 7.40 -5.39 11.05
N ASN A 59 7.02 -4.77 9.93
CA ASN A 59 7.87 -4.58 8.75
C ASN A 59 8.51 -3.19 8.69
N GLY A 60 8.63 -2.49 9.81
CA GLY A 60 9.16 -1.13 9.84
C GLY A 60 8.21 -0.08 9.26
N GLY A 61 6.92 -0.37 9.21
CA GLY A 61 5.90 0.52 8.67
C GLY A 61 5.74 0.48 7.15
N ILE A 62 6.43 -0.42 6.47
CA ILE A 62 6.38 -0.52 5.00
C ILE A 62 5.00 -0.97 4.53
N SER A 63 4.43 -0.20 3.61
CA SER A 63 3.15 -0.48 2.97
C SER A 63 3.30 -1.37 1.73
N ASP A 64 2.18 -1.87 1.25
CA ASP A 64 2.09 -2.36 -0.12
C ASP A 64 2.16 -1.21 -1.13
N TRP A 65 2.16 -1.54 -2.41
CA TRP A 65 2.15 -0.54 -3.48
C TRP A 65 0.85 0.26 -3.46
N ILE A 66 0.96 1.58 -3.38
CA ILE A 66 -0.17 2.51 -3.33
C ILE A 66 -0.22 3.29 -4.65
N THR A 67 -1.40 3.33 -5.26
CA THR A 67 -1.62 4.14 -6.46
C THR A 67 -1.70 5.62 -6.11
N VAL A 68 -0.98 6.45 -6.86
CA VAL A 68 -1.02 7.91 -6.71
C VAL A 68 -2.29 8.44 -7.38
N ASN A 69 -3.34 8.63 -6.60
CA ASN A 69 -4.66 9.05 -7.09
C ASN A 69 -5.42 9.99 -6.14
N SER A 70 -4.78 10.45 -5.09
CA SER A 70 -5.37 11.36 -4.11
C SER A 70 -4.38 12.46 -3.70
N PRO A 71 -4.86 13.59 -3.16
CA PRO A 71 -3.95 14.65 -2.69
C PRO A 71 -2.90 14.18 -1.69
N THR A 72 -3.26 13.25 -0.81
CA THR A 72 -2.33 12.67 0.16
C THR A 72 -1.25 11.83 -0.51
N THR A 73 -1.62 10.98 -1.45
CA THR A 73 -0.65 10.16 -2.20
C THR A 73 0.22 10.99 -3.13
N GLU A 74 -0.31 12.06 -3.70
CA GLU A 74 0.47 13.04 -4.48
C GLU A 74 1.51 13.75 -3.62
N MET A 75 1.13 14.17 -2.42
CA MET A 75 2.06 14.76 -1.44
C MET A 75 3.18 13.78 -1.08
N LEU A 76 2.86 12.52 -0.85
CA LEU A 76 3.85 11.48 -0.54
C LEU A 76 4.74 11.15 -1.73
N ASP A 77 4.23 11.24 -2.94
CA ASP A 77 5.01 11.02 -4.15
C ASP A 77 6.07 12.10 -4.39
N LEU A 78 5.80 13.32 -3.98
CA LEU A 78 6.74 14.45 -4.10
C LEU A 78 7.90 14.39 -3.11
N LEU A 79 7.89 13.49 -2.15
CA LEU A 79 8.97 13.34 -1.18
C LEU A 79 10.26 12.88 -1.86
N LYS A 80 11.36 13.50 -1.44
CA LYS A 80 12.72 13.08 -1.83
C LYS A 80 13.17 11.89 -0.97
N ASP A 81 14.19 11.20 -1.42
CA ASP A 81 14.79 10.11 -0.68
C ASP A 81 15.21 10.55 0.72
N GLY A 82 14.68 9.86 1.74
CA GLY A 82 14.95 10.16 3.14
C GLY A 82 14.17 11.34 3.72
N GLU A 83 13.36 12.02 2.93
CA GLU A 83 12.52 13.11 3.41
C GLU A 83 11.28 12.57 4.12
N VAL A 84 11.02 13.13 5.32
CA VAL A 84 9.82 12.79 6.09
C VAL A 84 8.67 13.68 5.66
N SER A 85 7.49 13.10 5.47
CA SER A 85 6.29 13.82 5.09
C SER A 85 5.83 14.80 6.18
N LYS A 86 4.97 15.72 5.80
CA LYS A 86 4.14 16.45 6.76
C LYS A 86 3.19 15.48 7.46
N ILE A 87 2.73 15.85 8.64
CA ILE A 87 1.73 15.07 9.37
C ILE A 87 0.43 15.09 8.57
N TYR A 88 -0.11 13.92 8.29
CA TYR A 88 -1.40 13.76 7.64
C TYR A 88 -2.30 12.86 8.48
N SER A 89 -3.60 12.99 8.28
CA SER A 89 -4.59 12.15 8.95
C SER A 89 -5.14 11.09 8.00
N ASN A 90 -5.43 9.93 8.56
CA ASN A 90 -6.14 8.86 7.87
C ASN A 90 -7.25 8.30 8.77
N ASN A 91 -7.91 7.23 8.33
CA ASN A 91 -9.00 6.60 9.08
C ASN A 91 -8.56 6.00 10.43
N ILE A 92 -7.27 5.80 10.64
CA ILE A 92 -6.71 5.21 11.86
C ILE A 92 -6.26 6.29 12.84
N GLY A 93 -5.64 7.35 12.36
CA GLY A 93 -5.10 8.43 13.19
C GLY A 93 -4.22 9.39 12.41
N PHE A 94 -3.22 9.95 13.06
CA PHE A 94 -2.22 10.81 12.45
C PHE A 94 -0.99 10.02 12.06
N ALA A 95 -0.39 10.37 10.94
CA ALA A 95 0.74 9.66 10.39
C ALA A 95 1.81 10.57 9.83
N ILE A 96 3.03 10.09 9.83
CA ILE A 96 4.15 10.57 9.01
C ILE A 96 4.67 9.41 8.17
N ALA A 97 5.25 9.71 7.03
CA ALA A 97 5.76 8.70 6.12
C ALA A 97 7.04 9.15 5.42
N ILE A 98 7.78 8.17 4.92
CA ILE A 98 8.85 8.37 3.95
C ILE A 98 8.54 7.56 2.70
N LYS A 99 8.99 8.04 1.55
CA LYS A 99 8.92 7.27 0.31
C LYS A 99 10.05 6.26 0.27
N VAL A 100 9.73 4.99 0.07
CA VAL A 100 10.70 3.88 0.03
C VAL A 100 11.05 3.55 -1.40
N ASP A 101 10.04 3.50 -2.28
CA ASP A 101 10.21 3.09 -3.67
C ASP A 101 9.10 3.69 -4.54
N GLU A 102 9.31 3.70 -5.84
CA GLU A 102 8.31 4.11 -6.82
C GLU A 102 8.36 3.23 -8.06
N ARG A 103 7.23 3.06 -8.72
CA ARG A 103 7.16 2.39 -10.00
C ARG A 103 6.12 3.05 -10.90
N PHE A 104 6.41 3.02 -12.19
CA PHE A 104 5.46 3.44 -13.20
C PHE A 104 4.82 2.19 -13.79
N ILE A 105 3.52 2.07 -13.59
CA ILE A 105 2.71 1.14 -14.33
C ILE A 105 2.01 1.96 -15.40
N SER A 106 2.27 1.69 -16.67
CA SER A 106 1.56 2.42 -17.71
C SER A 106 0.08 2.02 -17.64
N ASP A 107 -0.79 3.01 -17.44
CA ASP A 107 -2.25 2.82 -17.38
C ASP A 107 -2.78 2.04 -18.59
N ASN A 108 -2.13 2.23 -19.74
CA ASN A 108 -2.46 1.49 -20.94
C ASN A 108 -2.08 0.02 -20.88
N LEU A 109 -0.98 -0.32 -20.18
CA LEU A 109 -0.57 -1.72 -20.03
C LEU A 109 -1.43 -2.44 -18.99
N GLU A 110 -1.84 -1.78 -17.92
CA GLU A 110 -2.76 -2.36 -16.93
C GLU A 110 -4.17 -2.51 -17.49
N LYS A 111 -4.69 -1.48 -18.13
CA LYS A 111 -5.99 -1.57 -18.82
C LYS A 111 -5.98 -2.61 -19.95
N CYS A 112 -4.87 -2.73 -20.68
CA CYS A 112 -4.69 -3.80 -21.64
C CYS A 112 -4.52 -5.16 -20.98
N LYS A 113 -3.81 -5.27 -19.86
CA LYS A 113 -3.70 -6.50 -19.10
C LYS A 113 -5.01 -6.89 -18.44
N GLU A 114 -5.75 -5.97 -17.87
CA GLU A 114 -7.09 -6.23 -17.31
C GLU A 114 -8.08 -6.61 -18.41
N LYS A 115 -8.11 -5.89 -19.52
CA LYS A 115 -8.91 -6.27 -20.70
C LYS A 115 -8.46 -7.57 -21.33
N LEU A 116 -7.16 -7.79 -21.47
CA LEU A 116 -6.60 -9.05 -21.97
C LEU A 116 -6.83 -10.20 -20.99
N THR A 117 -6.74 -9.97 -19.69
CA THR A 117 -7.05 -10.98 -18.68
C THR A 117 -8.54 -11.27 -18.67
N TYR A 118 -9.39 -10.27 -18.79
CA TYR A 118 -10.84 -10.43 -18.84
C TYR A 118 -11.30 -11.09 -20.16
N LEU A 119 -10.81 -10.59 -21.30
CA LEU A 119 -11.08 -11.16 -22.61
C LEU A 119 -10.43 -12.52 -22.80
N ASN A 120 -9.21 -12.71 -22.30
CA ASN A 120 -8.54 -14.01 -22.33
C ASN A 120 -9.12 -15.00 -21.35
N ALA A 121 -9.68 -14.57 -20.22
CA ALA A 121 -10.42 -15.47 -19.32
C ALA A 121 -11.69 -15.98 -20.00
N GLU A 122 -12.45 -15.12 -20.70
CA GLU A 122 -13.62 -15.52 -21.46
C GLU A 122 -13.25 -16.39 -22.66
N GLN A 123 -12.29 -15.98 -23.49
CA GLN A 123 -11.82 -16.75 -24.63
C GLN A 123 -11.07 -18.01 -24.21
N PHE A 124 -10.27 -17.94 -23.15
CA PHE A 124 -9.58 -19.10 -22.59
C PHE A 124 -10.60 -20.11 -22.06
N TYR A 125 -11.65 -19.66 -21.40
CA TYR A 125 -12.72 -20.51 -20.91
C TYR A 125 -13.49 -21.15 -22.05
N LEU A 126 -13.84 -20.38 -23.09
CA LEU A 126 -14.51 -20.89 -24.28
C LEU A 126 -13.62 -21.85 -25.09
N ASN A 127 -12.35 -21.53 -25.26
CA ASN A 127 -11.38 -22.40 -25.93
C ASN A 127 -11.12 -23.65 -25.11
N TRP A 128 -11.01 -23.54 -23.79
CA TRP A 128 -10.85 -24.68 -22.88
C TRP A 128 -12.04 -25.62 -22.92
N LEU A 129 -13.27 -25.07 -22.92
CA LEU A 129 -14.48 -25.87 -23.11
C LEU A 129 -14.52 -26.55 -24.48
N LYS A 130 -14.07 -25.85 -25.52
CA LYS A 130 -13.99 -26.40 -26.88
C LYS A 130 -12.94 -27.50 -26.98
N GLU A 131 -11.76 -27.30 -26.41
CA GLU A 131 -10.71 -28.33 -26.34
C GLU A 131 -11.13 -29.53 -25.51
N LEU A 132 -11.82 -29.32 -24.38
CA LEU A 132 -12.40 -30.40 -23.58
C LEU A 132 -13.44 -31.19 -24.36
N ARG A 133 -14.28 -30.52 -25.14
CA ARG A 133 -15.27 -31.20 -26.02
C ARG A 133 -14.58 -32.01 -27.09
N ASP A 134 -13.60 -31.41 -27.78
CA ASP A 134 -12.87 -32.08 -28.84
C ASP A 134 -12.04 -33.25 -28.29
N ASN A 135 -11.39 -33.08 -27.15
CA ASN A 135 -10.65 -34.16 -26.47
C ASN A 135 -11.60 -35.22 -25.87
N ALA A 136 -12.72 -34.79 -25.30
CA ALA A 136 -13.72 -35.73 -24.79
C ALA A 136 -14.37 -36.56 -25.94
N ASP A 137 -14.64 -35.93 -27.06
CA ASP A 137 -15.12 -36.62 -28.26
C ASP A 137 -14.06 -37.60 -28.81
N ILE A 138 -12.79 -37.21 -28.82
CA ILE A 138 -11.69 -38.10 -29.21
C ILE A 138 -11.52 -39.24 -28.20
N GLU A 139 -11.56 -38.96 -26.92
CA GLU A 139 -11.46 -39.99 -25.88
C GLU A 139 -12.67 -40.95 -25.91
N ILE A 140 -13.87 -40.46 -26.16
CA ILE A 140 -15.07 -41.26 -26.34
C ILE A 140 -14.93 -42.15 -27.56
N TYR A 141 -14.36 -41.63 -28.68
CA TYR A 141 -14.08 -42.44 -29.85
C TYR A 141 -13.03 -43.52 -29.61
N ILE A 142 -11.99 -43.21 -28.84
CA ILE A 142 -10.93 -44.17 -28.47
C ILE A 142 -11.45 -45.22 -27.49
N ASN A 143 -12.26 -44.81 -26.52
CA ASN A 143 -12.84 -45.74 -25.51
C ASN A 143 -14.01 -46.59 -26.05
N ASN A 144 -14.64 -46.17 -27.12
CA ASN A 144 -15.74 -46.92 -27.77
C ASN A 144 -15.24 -47.81 -28.95
N LEU A 145 -13.96 -47.74 -29.22
CA LEU A 145 -13.29 -48.66 -30.12
C LEU A 145 -12.74 -49.86 -29.38
#